data_0351948ad33e6e46268cb879d7829cf5
#
_entry.id   0351948ad33e6e46268cb879d7829cf5
#
_cell.length_a   1.000
_cell.length_b   1.000
_cell.length_c   1.000
_cell.angle_alpha   90.00
_cell.angle_beta   90.00
_cell.angle_gamma   90.00
#
_symmetry.space_group_name_H-M   'P 1'
#
loop_
_entity.id
_entity.type
_entity.pdbx_description
1 polymer ?
#
loop_
_entity_poly.entity_id
_entity_poly.type
_entity_poly.pdbx_seq_one_letter_code
_entity_poly.pdbx_strand_id
1 'polypeptide(L)'
;MLKSTDYECGYVDVRDDFGDYGTVGFYALHKDTDTLLHFLFSCRTIGQGVEQYVYASLGHPQLATVGVVINPVTEAPAPRWINQDTGKGSSSQKDIGGGKILFKGPCELENTLHYIQSSDRIEREFTYVKEGTNRTYFAHNHSAHILDLLLNDEEKREMLEDCAFVDDAMLEGKFFSGEYEWIVLSTFLESDFGVYHKVTNPRIKVVIGGWDKPITNEENRSHYQIKDESQPYYSLSDEEIDRFVSQYVFDGYTYTRDPF
;
A
#
# COMPACT_ATOMS: atom_id res chain seq x y z
N MET A 1 30.24 1.03 -17.20
CA MET A 1 29.25 1.89 -17.84
C MET A 1 29.43 3.37 -17.51
N LEU A 2 29.36 3.80 -16.25
CA LEU A 2 29.37 5.23 -15.87
C LEU A 2 30.65 6.03 -16.19
N LYS A 3 31.70 5.40 -16.67
CA LYS A 3 32.96 6.06 -17.08
C LYS A 3 33.25 6.02 -18.59
N SER A 4 32.34 5.46 -19.38
CA SER A 4 32.48 5.41 -20.85
C SER A 4 31.87 6.69 -21.46
N THR A 5 32.54 7.25 -22.44
CA THR A 5 32.06 8.40 -23.23
C THR A 5 30.89 8.06 -24.14
N ASP A 6 30.64 6.76 -24.35
CA ASP A 6 29.63 6.25 -25.27
C ASP A 6 28.20 6.28 -24.68
N TYR A 7 28.11 6.54 -23.37
CA TYR A 7 26.84 6.57 -22.66
C TYR A 7 26.58 7.95 -22.04
N GLU A 8 25.33 8.31 -22.06
CA GLU A 8 24.77 9.40 -21.24
C GLU A 8 23.88 8.78 -20.17
N CYS A 9 24.20 9.07 -18.90
CA CYS A 9 23.44 8.57 -17.79
C CYS A 9 22.98 9.73 -16.92
N GLY A 10 21.76 9.65 -16.40
CA GLY A 10 21.22 10.65 -15.49
C GLY A 10 20.30 10.08 -14.44
N TYR A 11 20.24 10.78 -13.32
CA TYR A 11 19.23 10.59 -12.30
C TYR A 11 18.17 11.66 -12.44
N VAL A 12 16.94 11.32 -12.07
CA VAL A 12 15.79 12.21 -12.14
C VAL A 12 15.30 12.49 -10.73
N ASP A 13 15.53 13.70 -10.26
CA ASP A 13 14.98 14.20 -9.01
C ASP A 13 13.72 15.00 -9.32
N VAL A 14 12.68 14.82 -8.53
CA VAL A 14 11.38 15.46 -8.74
C VAL A 14 10.92 16.14 -7.47
N ARG A 15 10.38 17.35 -7.63
CA ARG A 15 9.67 18.09 -6.59
C ARG A 15 8.48 18.82 -7.18
N ASP A 16 7.49 19.07 -6.37
CA ASP A 16 6.31 19.86 -6.70
C ASP A 16 5.89 20.77 -5.52
N ASP A 17 4.71 21.34 -5.59
CA ASP A 17 4.15 22.16 -4.52
C ASP A 17 3.83 21.40 -3.23
N PHE A 18 3.75 20.08 -3.30
CA PHE A 18 3.41 19.19 -2.17
C PHE A 18 4.67 18.67 -1.47
N GLY A 19 5.80 18.55 -2.19
CA GLY A 19 7.03 18.04 -1.57
C GLY A 19 8.16 17.73 -2.53
N ASP A 20 9.23 17.20 -1.95
CA ASP A 20 10.41 16.71 -2.66
C ASP A 20 10.36 15.18 -2.67
N TYR A 21 10.27 14.59 -3.86
CA TYR A 21 10.22 13.13 -4.06
C TYR A 21 11.62 12.50 -4.12
N GLY A 22 12.67 13.31 -4.08
CA GLY A 22 14.05 12.88 -4.26
C GLY A 22 14.30 12.22 -5.60
N THR A 23 15.27 11.31 -5.65
CA THR A 23 15.59 10.57 -6.87
C THR A 23 14.52 9.54 -7.18
N VAL A 24 13.79 9.75 -8.24
CA VAL A 24 12.66 8.90 -8.69
C VAL A 24 12.93 8.18 -9.99
N GLY A 25 13.98 8.49 -10.70
CA GLY A 25 14.29 7.86 -11.96
C GLY A 25 15.78 7.78 -12.27
N PHE A 26 16.10 6.88 -13.18
CA PHE A 26 17.43 6.71 -13.76
C PHE A 26 17.31 6.35 -15.23
N TYR A 27 18.18 6.93 -16.05
CA TYR A 27 18.30 6.53 -17.45
C TYR A 27 19.76 6.32 -17.86
N ALA A 28 19.95 5.45 -18.85
CA ALA A 28 21.23 5.28 -19.55
C ALA A 28 20.97 5.18 -21.04
N LEU A 29 21.45 6.19 -21.78
CA LEU A 29 21.33 6.33 -23.21
C LEU A 29 22.67 5.98 -23.88
N HIS A 30 22.64 5.11 -24.88
CA HIS A 30 23.80 4.85 -25.75
C HIS A 30 23.78 5.88 -26.89
N LYS A 31 24.78 6.78 -26.91
CA LYS A 31 24.79 7.96 -27.79
C LYS A 31 24.86 7.61 -29.28
N ASP A 32 25.68 6.62 -29.65
CA ASP A 32 25.90 6.28 -31.06
C ASP A 32 24.68 5.63 -31.73
N THR A 33 23.88 4.91 -30.93
CA THR A 33 22.70 4.20 -31.42
C THR A 33 21.39 4.87 -31.06
N ASP A 34 21.45 5.95 -30.28
CA ASP A 34 20.28 6.67 -29.75
C ASP A 34 19.29 5.71 -29.08
N THR A 35 19.81 4.80 -28.23
CA THR A 35 19.03 3.73 -27.60
C THR A 35 19.09 3.82 -26.10
N LEU A 36 17.93 3.84 -25.43
CA LEU A 36 17.81 3.74 -23.97
C LEU A 36 18.02 2.28 -23.54
N LEU A 37 19.14 2.03 -22.88
CA LEU A 37 19.46 0.72 -22.29
C LEU A 37 18.79 0.52 -20.94
N HIS A 38 18.63 1.60 -20.19
CA HIS A 38 17.91 1.65 -18.93
C HIS A 38 17.02 2.88 -18.90
N PHE A 39 15.77 2.66 -18.51
CA PHE A 39 14.79 3.72 -18.31
C PHE A 39 13.82 3.28 -17.21
N LEU A 40 14.14 3.67 -15.98
CA LEU A 40 13.52 3.12 -14.77
C LEU A 40 12.99 4.27 -13.90
N PHE A 41 11.76 4.14 -13.44
CA PHE A 41 11.13 5.12 -12.56
C PHE A 41 10.49 4.45 -11.34
N SER A 42 10.47 5.18 -10.25
CA SER A 42 9.81 4.79 -9.01
C SER A 42 8.29 4.89 -9.16
N CYS A 43 7.57 3.98 -8.52
CA CYS A 43 6.10 4.04 -8.44
C CYS A 43 5.56 5.34 -7.82
N ARG A 44 6.39 6.10 -7.12
CA ARG A 44 6.03 7.38 -6.50
C ARG A 44 5.56 8.46 -7.47
N THR A 45 6.00 8.39 -8.72
CA THR A 45 5.69 9.37 -9.76
C THR A 45 4.96 8.77 -10.96
N ILE A 46 4.53 7.51 -10.85
CA ILE A 46 3.75 6.85 -11.93
C ILE A 46 2.48 7.66 -12.21
N GLY A 47 2.24 7.91 -13.49
CA GLY A 47 1.06 8.63 -13.95
C GLY A 47 1.12 10.16 -13.78
N GLN A 48 2.18 10.70 -13.20
CA GLN A 48 2.39 12.15 -13.10
C GLN A 48 3.04 12.76 -14.34
N GLY A 49 3.38 11.94 -15.32
CA GLY A 49 3.97 12.38 -16.57
C GLY A 49 5.47 12.63 -16.53
N VAL A 50 6.15 12.28 -15.43
CA VAL A 50 7.61 12.47 -15.28
C VAL A 50 8.36 11.62 -16.30
N GLU A 51 7.97 10.35 -16.48
CA GLU A 51 8.56 9.46 -17.47
C GLU A 51 8.45 10.02 -18.88
N GLN A 52 7.25 10.50 -19.24
CA GLN A 52 6.99 11.11 -20.54
C GLN A 52 7.80 12.40 -20.75
N TYR A 53 7.94 13.21 -19.71
CA TYR A 53 8.74 14.44 -19.75
C TYR A 53 10.22 14.12 -20.04
N VAL A 54 10.80 13.18 -19.30
CA VAL A 54 12.21 12.78 -19.48
C VAL A 54 12.44 12.17 -20.85
N TYR A 55 11.55 11.27 -21.29
CA TYR A 55 11.63 10.62 -22.59
C TYR A 55 11.60 11.63 -23.76
N ALA A 56 10.67 12.58 -23.69
CA ALA A 56 10.58 13.65 -24.68
C ALA A 56 11.79 14.61 -24.62
N SER A 57 12.31 14.89 -23.42
CA SER A 57 13.50 15.74 -23.25
C SER A 57 14.77 15.12 -23.81
N LEU A 58 14.85 13.78 -23.86
CA LEU A 58 15.92 13.02 -24.48
C LEU A 58 15.76 12.90 -26.02
N GLY A 59 14.69 13.45 -26.61
CA GLY A 59 14.45 13.42 -28.05
C GLY A 59 13.76 12.17 -28.56
N HIS A 60 13.07 11.41 -27.72
CA HIS A 60 12.38 10.16 -28.03
C HIS A 60 13.32 9.06 -28.57
N PRO A 61 14.39 8.70 -27.84
CA PRO A 61 15.34 7.69 -28.30
C PRO A 61 14.68 6.32 -28.41
N GLN A 62 15.33 5.40 -29.10
CA GLN A 62 14.84 4.02 -29.22
C GLN A 62 14.70 3.37 -27.85
N LEU A 63 13.56 2.75 -27.57
CA LEU A 63 13.27 2.07 -26.31
C LEU A 63 12.64 0.70 -26.58
N ALA A 64 13.30 -0.35 -26.10
CA ALA A 64 12.76 -1.70 -26.10
C ALA A 64 12.15 -2.01 -24.73
N THR A 65 10.84 -2.20 -24.69
CA THR A 65 10.12 -2.55 -23.47
C THR A 65 10.27 -4.03 -23.15
N VAL A 66 10.62 -4.35 -21.91
CA VAL A 66 10.69 -5.73 -21.41
C VAL A 66 9.63 -5.93 -20.32
N GLY A 67 8.71 -6.87 -20.55
CA GLY A 67 7.61 -7.16 -19.61
C GLY A 67 6.44 -6.19 -19.74
N VAL A 68 5.63 -6.14 -18.69
CA VAL A 68 4.45 -5.25 -18.59
C VAL A 68 4.89 -3.88 -18.08
N VAL A 69 4.57 -2.84 -18.81
CA VAL A 69 4.81 -1.44 -18.41
C VAL A 69 3.48 -0.83 -18.02
N ILE A 70 3.40 -0.33 -16.78
CA ILE A 70 2.17 0.25 -16.22
C ILE A 70 1.81 1.56 -16.94
N ASN A 71 2.81 2.40 -17.22
CA ASN A 71 2.62 3.69 -17.87
C ASN A 71 3.60 3.83 -19.06
N PRO A 72 3.22 3.33 -20.25
CA PRO A 72 4.09 3.37 -21.42
C PRO A 72 4.29 4.82 -21.91
N VAL A 73 5.52 5.17 -22.23
CA VAL A 73 5.84 6.44 -22.88
C VAL A 73 5.54 6.39 -24.39
N THR A 74 5.30 7.54 -24.98
CA THR A 74 4.93 7.68 -26.38
C THR A 74 5.76 8.79 -27.05
N GLU A 75 5.63 8.97 -28.35
CA GLU A 75 6.23 10.09 -29.09
C GLU A 75 5.53 11.44 -28.83
N ALA A 76 4.62 11.50 -27.86
CA ALA A 76 3.97 12.74 -27.47
C ALA A 76 4.99 13.74 -26.88
N PRO A 77 4.74 15.03 -27.04
CA PRO A 77 5.59 16.08 -26.46
C PRO A 77 5.59 16.02 -24.93
N ALA A 78 6.63 16.61 -24.35
CA ALA A 78 6.73 16.75 -22.90
C ALA A 78 5.49 17.40 -22.27
N PRO A 79 4.99 16.91 -21.14
CA PRO A 79 3.90 17.56 -20.41
C PRO A 79 4.23 19.00 -20.05
N ARG A 80 3.31 19.93 -20.33
CA ARG A 80 3.55 21.36 -20.17
C ARG A 80 3.60 21.85 -18.73
N TRP A 81 3.10 21.05 -17.79
CA TRP A 81 3.08 21.38 -16.35
C TRP A 81 4.38 21.00 -15.63
N ILE A 82 5.25 20.22 -16.29
CA ILE A 82 6.56 19.85 -15.77
C ILE A 82 7.60 20.79 -16.37
N ASN A 83 8.48 21.29 -15.52
CA ASN A 83 9.58 22.16 -15.92
C ASN A 83 10.90 21.58 -15.41
N GLN A 84 11.95 21.71 -16.20
CA GLN A 84 13.29 21.39 -15.74
C GLN A 84 13.76 22.48 -14.78
N ASP A 85 14.11 22.08 -13.55
CA ASP A 85 14.69 23.00 -12.60
C ASP A 85 16.21 23.08 -12.80
N THR A 86 16.69 24.25 -13.02
CA THR A 86 18.13 24.55 -13.20
C THR A 86 18.86 24.76 -11.86
N GLY A 87 18.26 24.35 -10.76
CA GLY A 87 18.99 24.12 -9.51
C GLY A 87 19.19 25.31 -8.59
N LYS A 88 18.21 26.19 -8.41
CA LYS A 88 18.13 27.13 -7.27
C LYS A 88 16.69 27.41 -6.85
N GLY A 89 15.98 26.39 -6.45
CA GLY A 89 14.68 26.56 -5.80
C GLY A 89 14.84 26.32 -4.31
N SER A 90 14.61 27.32 -3.51
CA SER A 90 14.38 27.12 -2.09
C SER A 90 13.07 26.33 -1.97
N SER A 91 13.12 25.17 -1.33
CA SER A 91 11.93 24.52 -0.83
C SER A 91 11.24 25.49 0.14
N SER A 92 10.28 26.24 -0.35
CA SER A 92 9.36 26.91 0.54
C SER A 92 8.47 25.81 1.13
N GLN A 93 8.91 25.29 2.28
CA GLN A 93 8.03 24.50 3.14
C GLN A 93 6.77 25.31 3.37
N LYS A 94 5.69 24.95 2.71
CA LYS A 94 4.37 25.34 3.18
C LYS A 94 4.16 24.52 4.43
N ASP A 95 4.32 25.16 5.58
CA ASP A 95 3.80 24.62 6.83
C ASP A 95 2.30 24.41 6.61
N ILE A 96 1.88 23.16 6.52
CA ILE A 96 0.46 22.80 6.54
C ILE A 96 0.04 23.07 7.99
N GLY A 97 -0.19 24.38 8.27
CA GLY A 97 -0.67 24.82 9.59
C GLY A 97 -1.93 24.04 9.93
N GLY A 98 -2.00 23.37 11.06
CA GLY A 98 -3.18 22.61 11.43
C GLY A 98 -2.91 21.56 12.50
N GLY A 99 -3.93 20.80 12.83
CA GLY A 99 -3.96 19.78 13.86
C GLY A 99 -3.23 18.47 13.49
N LYS A 100 -3.43 17.47 14.31
CA LYS A 100 -2.90 16.12 14.10
C LYS A 100 -3.52 15.46 12.86
N ILE A 101 -2.75 14.63 12.21
CA ILE A 101 -3.15 13.86 11.02
C ILE A 101 -2.98 12.37 11.34
N LEU A 102 -4.02 11.58 11.12
CA LEU A 102 -3.94 10.12 11.16
C LEU A 102 -3.78 9.55 9.75
N PHE A 103 -2.74 8.76 9.55
CA PHE A 103 -2.58 7.92 8.36
C PHE A 103 -2.97 6.48 8.69
N LYS A 104 -4.03 6.00 8.04
CA LYS A 104 -4.53 4.64 8.19
C LYS A 104 -4.54 3.93 6.85
N GLY A 105 -3.83 2.83 6.75
CA GLY A 105 -3.75 2.08 5.51
C GLY A 105 -2.55 1.13 5.45
N PRO A 106 -2.38 0.42 4.35
CA PRO A 106 -1.24 -0.47 4.15
C PRO A 106 0.08 0.30 3.90
N CYS A 107 1.16 -0.45 3.75
CA CYS A 107 2.53 0.08 3.75
C CYS A 107 2.86 1.09 2.63
N GLU A 108 2.06 1.18 1.56
CA GLU A 108 2.26 2.20 0.53
C GLU A 108 2.09 3.63 1.08
N LEU A 109 1.25 3.82 2.11
CA LEU A 109 1.13 5.11 2.79
C LEU A 109 2.40 5.50 3.53
N GLU A 110 3.18 4.53 4.01
CA GLU A 110 4.46 4.81 4.67
C GLU A 110 5.43 5.51 3.74
N ASN A 111 5.45 5.12 2.46
CA ASN A 111 6.26 5.82 1.46
C ASN A 111 5.82 7.28 1.29
N THR A 112 4.53 7.56 1.39
CA THR A 112 4.01 8.94 1.33
C THR A 112 4.52 9.79 2.49
N LEU A 113 4.70 9.21 3.67
CA LEU A 113 5.17 9.93 4.86
C LEU A 113 6.62 10.43 4.77
N HIS A 114 7.45 9.80 3.93
CA HIS A 114 8.82 10.28 3.70
C HIS A 114 8.85 11.67 3.07
N TYR A 115 7.76 12.09 2.44
CA TYR A 115 7.64 13.39 1.75
C TYR A 115 6.92 14.45 2.58
N ILE A 116 6.26 14.05 3.67
CA ILE A 116 5.57 14.96 4.56
C ILE A 116 6.50 15.27 5.73
N GLN A 117 7.09 16.46 5.73
CA GLN A 117 8.14 16.85 6.67
C GLN A 117 7.64 17.19 8.09
N SER A 118 6.36 17.14 8.38
CA SER A 118 5.80 17.46 9.70
C SER A 118 5.58 16.22 10.56
N SER A 119 6.66 15.52 10.92
CA SER A 119 6.62 14.25 11.66
C SER A 119 5.88 14.32 13.00
N ASP A 120 5.91 15.45 13.68
CA ASP A 120 5.38 15.60 15.04
C ASP A 120 3.85 15.63 15.13
N ARG A 121 3.17 15.82 13.98
CA ARG A 121 1.70 15.88 13.88
C ARG A 121 1.09 14.65 13.24
N ILE A 122 1.94 13.74 12.77
CA ILE A 122 1.51 12.56 12.02
C ILE A 122 1.50 11.35 12.93
N GLU A 123 0.34 10.75 13.08
CA GLU A 123 0.21 9.44 13.68
C GLU A 123 -0.12 8.39 12.61
N ARG A 124 0.31 7.16 12.87
CA ARG A 124 0.24 6.05 11.93
C ARG A 124 -0.58 4.93 12.52
N GLU A 125 -1.46 4.38 11.72
CA GLU A 125 -2.21 3.17 12.04
C GLU A 125 -2.20 2.28 10.79
N PHE A 126 -1.05 1.61 10.62
CA PHE A 126 -0.80 0.77 9.46
C PHE A 126 -1.06 -0.70 9.79
N THR A 127 -0.11 -1.54 9.54
CA THR A 127 -0.18 -2.95 9.84
C THR A 127 -0.01 -3.20 11.33
N TYR A 128 -0.89 -4.00 11.92
CA TYR A 128 -0.74 -4.48 13.27
C TYR A 128 -0.09 -5.87 13.29
N VAL A 129 0.84 -6.09 14.20
CA VAL A 129 1.47 -7.39 14.45
C VAL A 129 1.17 -7.82 15.88
N LYS A 130 0.60 -8.99 16.06
CA LYS A 130 0.27 -9.54 17.38
C LYS A 130 1.52 -9.70 18.24
N GLU A 131 1.51 -9.12 19.43
CA GLU A 131 2.65 -9.14 20.35
C GLU A 131 3.09 -10.59 20.68
N GLY A 132 4.39 -10.81 20.68
CA GLY A 132 4.97 -12.13 20.92
C GLY A 132 4.82 -13.14 19.78
N THR A 133 4.30 -12.72 18.64
CA THR A 133 4.17 -13.52 17.42
C THR A 133 4.64 -12.72 16.21
N ASN A 134 4.82 -13.43 15.09
CA ASN A 134 5.01 -12.77 13.79
C ASN A 134 3.69 -12.70 13.02
N ARG A 135 2.56 -12.95 13.67
CA ARG A 135 1.25 -12.92 13.02
C ARG A 135 0.84 -11.50 12.75
N THR A 136 0.54 -11.20 11.49
CA THR A 136 0.15 -9.90 11.02
C THR A 136 -1.35 -9.88 10.77
N TYR A 137 -2.02 -8.86 11.31
CA TYR A 137 -3.46 -8.64 11.13
C TYR A 137 -3.72 -7.29 10.53
N PHE A 138 -4.83 -7.16 9.82
CA PHE A 138 -5.26 -5.95 9.16
C PHE A 138 -4.18 -5.30 8.30
N ALA A 139 -3.22 -6.08 7.84
CA ALA A 139 -2.17 -5.56 6.99
C ALA A 139 -2.73 -4.75 5.82
N HIS A 140 -3.94 -5.10 5.39
CA HIS A 140 -4.41 -4.68 4.09
C HIS A 140 -5.91 -4.34 3.98
N ASN A 141 -6.73 -4.64 5.00
CA ASN A 141 -8.15 -4.26 4.99
C ASN A 141 -8.50 -3.36 6.17
N HIS A 142 -8.26 -2.09 5.98
CA HIS A 142 -8.46 -1.07 7.01
C HIS A 142 -9.92 -0.65 7.15
N SER A 143 -10.75 -0.83 6.11
CA SER A 143 -12.20 -0.59 6.19
C SER A 143 -12.88 -1.59 7.10
N ALA A 144 -12.54 -2.88 7.02
CA ALA A 144 -13.05 -3.88 7.95
C ALA A 144 -12.63 -3.56 9.39
N HIS A 145 -11.37 -3.20 9.62
CA HIS A 145 -10.90 -2.78 10.95
C HIS A 145 -11.70 -1.59 11.50
N ILE A 146 -12.01 -0.59 10.68
CA ILE A 146 -12.85 0.55 11.11
C ILE A 146 -14.23 0.07 11.58
N LEU A 147 -14.81 -0.91 10.90
CA LEU A 147 -16.09 -1.51 11.31
C LEU A 147 -15.96 -2.28 12.64
N ASP A 148 -14.86 -2.98 12.84
CA ASP A 148 -14.60 -3.73 14.08
C ASP A 148 -14.43 -2.81 15.29
N LEU A 149 -13.89 -1.59 15.10
CA LEU A 149 -13.83 -0.58 16.16
C LEU A 149 -15.23 -0.14 16.66
N LEU A 150 -16.28 -0.35 15.86
CA LEU A 150 -17.67 -0.04 16.20
C LEU A 150 -18.41 -1.19 16.91
N LEU A 151 -17.77 -2.34 17.08
CA LEU A 151 -18.34 -3.46 17.83
C LEU A 151 -18.43 -3.11 19.32
N ASN A 152 -19.47 -3.62 19.99
CA ASN A 152 -19.58 -3.52 21.44
C ASN A 152 -18.68 -4.54 22.14
N ASP A 153 -18.53 -4.45 23.46
CA ASP A 153 -17.62 -5.30 24.25
C ASP A 153 -17.97 -6.81 24.17
N GLU A 154 -19.25 -7.15 24.01
CA GLU A 154 -19.67 -8.54 23.85
C GLU A 154 -19.27 -9.08 22.47
N GLU A 155 -19.54 -8.32 21.42
CA GLU A 155 -19.15 -8.65 20.05
C GLU A 155 -17.62 -8.79 19.89
N LYS A 156 -16.86 -7.88 20.53
CA LYS A 156 -15.38 -7.95 20.55
C LYS A 156 -14.91 -9.21 21.26
N ARG A 157 -15.51 -9.56 22.39
CA ARG A 157 -15.17 -10.78 23.13
C ARG A 157 -15.46 -12.03 22.31
N GLU A 158 -16.63 -12.11 21.64
CA GLU A 158 -16.96 -13.22 20.74
C GLU A 158 -15.91 -13.38 19.64
N MET A 159 -15.49 -12.27 19.02
CA MET A 159 -14.48 -12.28 17.98
C MET A 159 -13.14 -12.81 18.48
N LEU A 160 -12.71 -12.41 19.68
CA LEU A 160 -11.47 -12.87 20.32
C LEU A 160 -11.51 -14.35 20.68
N GLU A 161 -12.66 -14.86 21.11
CA GLU A 161 -12.86 -16.29 21.45
C GLU A 161 -12.83 -17.17 20.21
N ASP A 162 -13.42 -16.71 19.12
CA ASP A 162 -13.53 -17.50 17.89
C ASP A 162 -12.25 -17.48 17.05
N CYS A 163 -11.53 -16.35 17.05
CA CYS A 163 -10.45 -16.08 16.13
C CYS A 163 -9.11 -15.99 16.88
N ALA A 164 -8.38 -17.10 16.97
CA ALA A 164 -7.08 -17.15 17.63
C ALA A 164 -6.04 -16.18 17.05
N PHE A 165 -6.32 -15.67 15.88
CA PHE A 165 -5.48 -14.72 15.17
C PHE A 165 -5.84 -13.26 15.44
N VAL A 166 -6.86 -12.97 16.21
CA VAL A 166 -7.25 -11.62 16.66
C VAL A 166 -6.78 -11.42 18.11
N ASP A 167 -6.43 -10.21 18.49
CA ASP A 167 -6.17 -9.84 19.88
C ASP A 167 -6.78 -8.49 20.24
N ASP A 168 -6.80 -8.16 21.54
CA ASP A 168 -7.42 -6.95 22.06
C ASP A 168 -6.88 -5.67 21.41
N ALA A 169 -5.57 -5.60 21.17
CA ALA A 169 -4.95 -4.41 20.62
C ALA A 169 -5.40 -4.12 19.16
N MET A 170 -5.87 -5.15 18.45
CA MET A 170 -6.46 -4.97 17.12
C MET A 170 -7.84 -4.32 17.19
N LEU A 171 -8.56 -4.51 18.28
CA LEU A 171 -9.89 -3.94 18.50
C LEU A 171 -9.83 -2.56 19.14
N GLU A 172 -8.63 -2.02 19.29
CA GLU A 172 -8.35 -0.65 19.68
C GLU A 172 -7.85 0.13 18.47
N GLY A 173 -8.30 1.34 18.28
CA GLY A 173 -7.88 2.17 17.16
C GLY A 173 -8.12 3.65 17.40
N LYS A 174 -7.35 4.45 16.68
CA LYS A 174 -7.34 5.90 16.81
C LYS A 174 -8.36 6.60 15.91
N PHE A 175 -8.97 5.88 14.99
CA PHE A 175 -9.84 6.44 13.95
C PHE A 175 -10.99 7.27 14.51
N PHE A 176 -11.59 6.85 15.62
CA PHE A 176 -12.72 7.53 16.29
C PHE A 176 -12.31 8.33 17.52
N SER A 177 -11.02 8.55 17.79
CA SER A 177 -10.56 9.27 18.99
C SER A 177 -10.98 10.73 19.03
N GLY A 178 -11.28 11.34 17.88
CA GLY A 178 -11.60 12.75 17.76
C GLY A 178 -10.41 13.70 17.89
N GLU A 179 -9.18 13.16 17.94
CA GLU A 179 -7.95 13.95 18.12
C GLU A 179 -7.37 14.49 16.82
N TYR A 180 -7.86 14.00 15.67
CA TYR A 180 -7.29 14.30 14.34
C TYR A 180 -8.15 15.30 13.59
N GLU A 181 -7.50 16.30 13.01
CA GLU A 181 -8.13 17.23 12.07
C GLU A 181 -8.29 16.60 10.69
N TRP A 182 -7.34 15.73 10.32
CA TRP A 182 -7.35 15.03 9.05
C TRP A 182 -7.12 13.53 9.25
N ILE A 183 -7.84 12.73 8.50
CA ILE A 183 -7.61 11.29 8.39
C ILE A 183 -7.36 10.96 6.93
N VAL A 184 -6.19 10.39 6.65
CA VAL A 184 -5.83 9.87 5.33
C VAL A 184 -6.01 8.35 5.36
N LEU A 185 -6.96 7.85 4.60
CA LEU A 185 -7.26 6.42 4.51
C LEU A 185 -6.88 5.91 3.12
N SER A 186 -6.13 4.80 3.06
CA SER A 186 -5.92 4.03 1.83
C SER A 186 -6.61 2.69 1.90
N THR A 187 -7.31 2.37 0.83
CA THR A 187 -8.03 1.10 0.64
C THR A 187 -7.41 0.26 -0.49
N PHE A 188 -6.17 0.58 -0.89
CA PHE A 188 -5.54 0.08 -2.11
C PHE A 188 -5.47 -1.45 -2.20
N LEU A 189 -5.19 -2.13 -1.09
CA LEU A 189 -5.02 -3.59 -1.06
C LEU A 189 -6.26 -4.34 -0.54
N GLU A 190 -7.37 -3.67 -0.29
CA GLU A 190 -8.55 -4.31 0.33
C GLU A 190 -9.19 -5.39 -0.56
N SER A 191 -9.03 -5.28 -1.88
CA SER A 191 -9.53 -6.27 -2.83
C SER A 191 -8.78 -7.60 -2.80
N ASP A 192 -7.59 -7.64 -2.18
CA ASP A 192 -6.70 -8.80 -2.24
C ASP A 192 -6.96 -9.81 -1.11
N PHE A 193 -7.80 -9.44 -0.14
CA PHE A 193 -8.04 -10.23 1.07
C PHE A 193 -9.48 -10.71 1.21
N GLY A 194 -9.62 -11.91 1.76
CA GLY A 194 -10.91 -12.52 2.03
C GLY A 194 -11.57 -11.93 3.27
N VAL A 195 -12.82 -11.50 3.14
CA VAL A 195 -13.66 -11.05 4.23
C VAL A 195 -14.66 -12.12 4.61
N TYR A 196 -14.86 -12.32 5.89
CA TYR A 196 -15.78 -13.30 6.46
C TYR A 196 -16.67 -12.63 7.48
N HIS A 197 -17.94 -13.06 7.57
CA HIS A 197 -18.81 -12.64 8.65
C HIS A 197 -19.21 -13.81 9.54
N LYS A 198 -19.47 -13.54 10.81
CA LYS A 198 -20.00 -14.53 11.74
C LYS A 198 -21.46 -14.85 11.40
N VAL A 199 -21.81 -16.13 11.28
CA VAL A 199 -23.16 -16.59 10.90
C VAL A 199 -24.23 -16.08 11.85
N THR A 200 -23.95 -16.09 13.15
CA THR A 200 -24.90 -15.67 14.20
C THR A 200 -24.99 -14.15 14.38
N ASN A 201 -23.94 -13.42 13.98
CA ASN A 201 -23.90 -11.96 14.04
C ASN A 201 -23.08 -11.38 12.87
N PRO A 202 -23.73 -11.03 11.75
CA PRO A 202 -23.05 -10.51 10.55
C PRO A 202 -22.32 -9.18 10.74
N ARG A 203 -22.48 -8.50 11.88
CA ARG A 203 -21.70 -7.31 12.21
C ARG A 203 -20.24 -7.63 12.51
N ILE A 204 -19.98 -8.85 13.04
CA ILE A 204 -18.62 -9.32 13.30
C ILE A 204 -18.03 -9.77 11.98
N LYS A 205 -17.05 -8.99 11.49
CA LYS A 205 -16.35 -9.27 10.26
C LYS A 205 -14.88 -9.54 10.56
N VAL A 206 -14.30 -10.46 9.82
CA VAL A 206 -12.90 -10.86 9.99
C VAL A 206 -12.25 -10.95 8.62
N VAL A 207 -11.00 -10.53 8.55
CA VAL A 207 -10.20 -10.59 7.34
C VAL A 207 -9.05 -11.56 7.55
N ILE A 208 -8.98 -12.59 6.71
CA ILE A 208 -7.87 -13.55 6.73
C ILE A 208 -7.65 -14.12 5.33
N GLY A 209 -6.40 -14.22 4.94
CA GLY A 209 -5.98 -14.84 3.68
C GLY A 209 -6.34 -14.07 2.42
N GLY A 210 -5.80 -14.54 1.30
CA GLY A 210 -6.16 -14.02 -0.01
C GLY A 210 -7.57 -14.44 -0.41
N TRP A 211 -8.21 -13.60 -1.20
CA TRP A 211 -9.55 -13.88 -1.75
C TRP A 211 -9.60 -15.14 -2.62
N ASP A 212 -8.50 -15.47 -3.26
CA ASP A 212 -8.34 -16.63 -4.16
C ASP A 212 -8.19 -17.97 -3.40
N LYS A 213 -7.93 -17.87 -2.09
CA LYS A 213 -7.72 -19.04 -1.21
C LYS A 213 -8.53 -18.95 0.07
N PRO A 214 -9.87 -18.96 0.00
CA PRO A 214 -10.68 -18.90 1.21
C PRO A 214 -10.37 -20.03 2.19
N ILE A 215 -10.24 -19.69 3.48
CA ILE A 215 -9.98 -20.68 4.56
C ILE A 215 -11.13 -21.66 4.72
N THR A 216 -12.31 -21.30 4.26
CA THR A 216 -13.50 -22.19 4.26
C THR A 216 -13.42 -23.32 3.24
N ASN A 217 -12.48 -23.29 2.30
CA ASN A 217 -12.25 -24.38 1.35
C ASN A 217 -11.21 -25.34 1.90
N GLU A 218 -11.59 -26.60 2.02
CA GLU A 218 -10.73 -27.66 2.58
C GLU A 218 -9.39 -27.80 1.84
N GLU A 219 -9.39 -27.58 0.53
CA GLU A 219 -8.17 -27.60 -0.30
C GLU A 219 -7.14 -26.55 0.08
N ASN A 220 -7.56 -25.45 0.71
CA ASN A 220 -6.69 -24.35 1.13
C ASN A 220 -6.18 -24.51 2.58
N ARG A 221 -6.66 -25.52 3.31
CA ARG A 221 -6.36 -25.71 4.74
C ARG A 221 -4.87 -25.69 5.05
N SER A 222 -4.07 -26.41 4.26
CA SER A 222 -2.62 -26.46 4.42
C SER A 222 -1.94 -25.10 4.30
N HIS A 223 -2.51 -24.17 3.53
CA HIS A 223 -2.00 -22.81 3.39
C HIS A 223 -2.04 -22.03 4.71
N TYR A 224 -3.04 -22.29 5.55
CA TYR A 224 -3.22 -21.64 6.85
C TYR A 224 -2.46 -22.32 8.00
N GLN A 225 -1.98 -23.53 7.79
CA GLN A 225 -1.20 -24.35 8.75
C GLN A 225 0.32 -24.14 8.61
N ILE A 226 0.78 -23.34 7.65
CA ILE A 226 2.22 -23.15 7.39
C ILE A 226 2.91 -22.61 8.64
N LYS A 227 3.93 -23.35 9.12
CA LYS A 227 4.78 -23.00 10.26
C LYS A 227 6.13 -22.44 9.81
N ASP A 228 6.13 -21.63 8.78
CA ASP A 228 7.35 -21.01 8.28
C ASP A 228 7.54 -19.66 8.99
N GLU A 229 8.61 -19.53 9.79
CA GLU A 229 8.95 -18.27 10.47
C GLU A 229 9.23 -17.11 9.51
N SER A 230 9.56 -17.41 8.25
CA SER A 230 9.75 -16.41 7.18
C SER A 230 8.43 -15.92 6.58
N GLN A 231 7.32 -16.63 6.82
CA GLN A 231 5.97 -16.26 6.37
C GLN A 231 5.00 -16.20 7.56
N PRO A 232 4.98 -15.11 8.29
CA PRO A 232 4.32 -15.00 9.58
C PRO A 232 2.78 -14.97 9.56
N TYR A 233 2.16 -15.02 8.37
CA TYR A 233 0.75 -14.68 8.21
C TYR A 233 -0.22 -15.70 8.79
N TYR A 234 0.18 -16.99 8.81
CA TYR A 234 -0.69 -18.07 9.27
C TYR A 234 0.11 -18.94 10.22
N SER A 235 -0.39 -19.86 10.83
CA SER A 235 0.13 -20.89 11.74
C SER A 235 -1.01 -21.32 12.65
N LEU A 236 -2.15 -21.60 12.02
CA LEU A 236 -3.33 -22.02 12.74
C LEU A 236 -3.26 -23.55 12.94
N SER A 237 -3.70 -24.02 14.11
CA SER A 237 -3.94 -25.42 14.34
C SER A 237 -5.22 -25.90 13.64
N ASP A 238 -5.39 -27.20 13.52
CA ASP A 238 -6.62 -27.77 12.98
C ASP A 238 -7.86 -27.34 13.77
N GLU A 239 -7.76 -27.31 15.10
CA GLU A 239 -8.85 -26.88 15.96
C GLU A 239 -9.21 -25.40 15.79
N GLU A 240 -8.21 -24.55 15.56
CA GLU A 240 -8.43 -23.12 15.30
C GLU A 240 -9.14 -22.92 13.95
N ILE A 241 -8.71 -23.64 12.92
CA ILE A 241 -9.35 -23.60 11.60
C ILE A 241 -10.80 -24.12 11.69
N ASP A 242 -11.02 -25.29 12.32
CA ASP A 242 -12.34 -25.89 12.44
C ASP A 242 -13.30 -24.99 13.22
N ARG A 243 -12.83 -24.37 14.31
CA ARG A 243 -13.61 -23.41 15.07
C ARG A 243 -14.04 -22.23 14.20
N PHE A 244 -13.11 -21.63 13.45
CA PHE A 244 -13.39 -20.51 12.56
C PHE A 244 -14.39 -20.90 11.47
N VAL A 245 -14.11 -21.96 10.72
CA VAL A 245 -14.94 -22.43 9.58
C VAL A 245 -16.35 -22.81 10.02
N SER A 246 -16.53 -23.31 11.26
CA SER A 246 -17.85 -23.64 11.78
C SER A 246 -18.74 -22.43 12.08
N GLN A 247 -18.16 -21.24 12.22
CA GLN A 247 -18.87 -20.04 12.67
C GLN A 247 -18.89 -18.90 11.65
N TYR A 248 -17.97 -18.91 10.69
CA TYR A 248 -17.81 -17.82 9.74
C TYR A 248 -18.05 -18.25 8.29
N VAL A 249 -18.64 -17.36 7.52
CA VAL A 249 -18.92 -17.56 6.10
C VAL A 249 -18.12 -16.54 5.29
N PHE A 250 -17.59 -16.98 4.17
CA PHE A 250 -16.83 -16.15 3.25
C PHE A 250 -17.76 -15.20 2.46
N ASP A 251 -17.53 -13.91 2.59
CA ASP A 251 -18.28 -12.85 1.91
C ASP A 251 -17.71 -12.50 0.52
N GLY A 252 -16.51 -12.99 0.22
CA GLY A 252 -15.79 -12.54 -0.95
C GLY A 252 -14.94 -11.31 -0.68
N TYR A 253 -15.07 -10.29 -1.52
CA TYR A 253 -14.39 -9.01 -1.37
C TYR A 253 -15.21 -8.01 -0.55
N THR A 254 -14.52 -7.04 0.05
CA THR A 254 -15.17 -5.91 0.71
C THR A 254 -15.96 -5.06 -0.30
N TYR A 255 -15.52 -5.04 -1.55
CA TYR A 255 -16.24 -4.40 -2.66
C TYR A 255 -17.10 -5.44 -3.37
N THR A 256 -18.32 -5.64 -2.91
CA THR A 256 -19.36 -6.15 -3.78
C THR A 256 -19.52 -5.15 -4.92
N ARG A 257 -19.62 -5.66 -6.16
CA ARG A 257 -19.88 -4.86 -7.37
C ARG A 257 -21.32 -4.30 -7.41
N ASP A 258 -21.96 -4.13 -6.28
CA ASP A 258 -23.22 -3.41 -6.24
C ASP A 258 -22.91 -1.91 -6.20
N PRO A 259 -23.06 -1.22 -7.31
CA PRO A 259 -23.06 0.24 -7.28
C PRO A 259 -24.26 0.67 -6.43
N PHE A 260 -24.01 1.60 -5.52
CA PHE A 260 -25.04 2.32 -4.78
C PHE A 260 -26.17 2.80 -5.69
#